data_32ae3018bf623a8c8e8eaacc5b5f0a12
#
_entry.id   32ae3018bf623a8c8e8eaacc5b5f0a12
#
_cell.length_a   1.000
_cell.length_b   1.000
_cell.length_c   1.000
_cell.angle_alpha   90.00
_cell.angle_beta   90.00
_cell.angle_gamma   90.00
#
_symmetry.space_group_name_H-M   'P 1'
#
loop_
_entity.id
_entity.type
_entity.pdbx_description
1 polymer ?
#
loop_
_entity_poly.entity_id
_entity_poly.type
_entity_poly.pdbx_seq_one_letter_code
_entity_poly.pdbx_strand_id
1 'polypeptide(L)'
;AAGALHHIIVRGIERRRIFYDDNDRNNLLKRLGEIVVDTKTSCFAWALIPNHLHLLLRTGIAPIATVMRRLLTGYAVTFNRRHHRHGHLFQNRYKSILCQEDLYLMELVRYIHLNPLRAGLVKDLSILDKYPYCGHSALMGKLKRPWQDTNYILQHYSEGQSIARRRYRAYIIKGINEGRRPDLMGGGLIRSAGGWSAVKTLRKSGTRMKADERILGGGDFVENVLKDAKERMERQYRTRAKGYDFDWLVQQVAWLLEMEPRDVLARGKFKQTVKARSLLCYWGARELGMT
;
A
#
# COMPACT_ATOMS: atom_id res chain seq x y z
N ALA A 1 -3.45 1.64 -10.47
CA ALA A 1 -4.18 0.65 -11.27
C ALA A 1 -4.90 -0.31 -10.33
N ALA A 2 -6.03 -0.88 -10.75
CA ALA A 2 -6.64 -2.02 -10.07
C ALA A 2 -5.72 -3.23 -10.23
N GLY A 3 -5.68 -4.13 -9.22
CA GLY A 3 -4.81 -5.31 -9.23
C GLY A 3 -3.33 -5.03 -8.94
N ALA A 4 -2.93 -3.80 -8.68
CA ALA A 4 -1.54 -3.46 -8.42
C ALA A 4 -1.13 -3.84 -6.99
N LEU A 5 0.00 -4.53 -6.85
CA LEU A 5 0.58 -4.91 -5.56
C LEU A 5 1.43 -3.77 -4.99
N HIS A 6 1.14 -3.37 -3.77
CA HIS A 6 1.84 -2.30 -3.07
C HIS A 6 2.39 -2.75 -1.73
N HIS A 7 3.69 -2.55 -1.53
CA HIS A 7 4.28 -2.58 -0.20
C HIS A 7 4.22 -1.18 0.41
N ILE A 8 3.44 -1.05 1.47
CA ILE A 8 3.18 0.20 2.17
C ILE A 8 3.98 0.24 3.47
N ILE A 9 4.62 1.37 3.73
CA ILE A 9 5.34 1.63 4.98
C ILE A 9 4.85 2.96 5.54
N VAL A 10 4.41 2.94 6.79
CA VAL A 10 3.98 4.14 7.53
C VAL A 10 4.84 4.29 8.79
N ARG A 11 5.36 5.47 9.03
CA ARG A 11 6.24 5.74 10.16
C ARG A 11 5.74 6.90 11.00
N GLY A 12 5.88 6.79 12.32
CA GLY A 12 5.60 7.88 13.24
C GLY A 12 6.54 9.07 13.05
N ILE A 13 6.02 10.27 13.29
CA ILE A 13 6.83 11.48 13.28
C ILE A 13 8.02 11.35 14.24
N GLU A 14 9.21 11.78 13.83
CA GLU A 14 10.45 11.66 14.62
C GLU A 14 10.73 10.24 15.12
N ARG A 15 10.22 9.22 14.41
CA ARG A 15 10.27 7.81 14.81
C ARG A 15 9.57 7.51 16.13
N ARG A 16 8.68 8.39 16.60
CA ARG A 16 7.88 8.17 17.81
C ARG A 16 6.90 7.03 17.63
N ARG A 17 6.47 6.45 18.74
CA ARG A 17 5.47 5.38 18.75
C ARG A 17 4.15 5.86 18.15
N ILE A 18 3.56 5.01 17.32
CA ILE A 18 2.21 5.17 16.76
C ILE A 18 1.22 4.19 17.37
N PHE A 19 1.68 3.32 18.27
CA PHE A 19 0.89 2.43 19.13
C PHE A 19 1.46 2.49 20.53
N TYR A 20 0.66 2.91 21.50
CA TYR A 20 1.06 2.92 22.91
C TYR A 20 0.66 1.61 23.58
N ASP A 21 -0.51 1.07 23.20
CA ASP A 21 -1.06 -0.17 23.75
C ASP A 21 -1.82 -1.02 22.72
N ASP A 22 -2.45 -2.07 23.18
CA ASP A 22 -3.20 -3.00 22.32
C ASP A 22 -4.51 -2.42 21.80
N ASN A 23 -5.12 -1.46 22.51
CA ASN A 23 -6.31 -0.77 22.02
C ASN A 23 -6.00 0.04 20.75
N ASP A 24 -4.84 0.67 20.69
CA ASP A 24 -4.39 1.39 19.51
C ASP A 24 -4.19 0.43 18.32
N ARG A 25 -3.50 -0.70 18.57
CA ARG A 25 -3.27 -1.72 17.53
C ARG A 25 -4.57 -2.31 17.03
N ASN A 26 -5.47 -2.66 17.96
CA ASN A 26 -6.77 -3.24 17.63
C ASN A 26 -7.67 -2.24 16.86
N ASN A 27 -7.63 -0.94 17.21
CA ASN A 27 -8.34 0.09 16.47
C ASN A 27 -7.87 0.19 15.03
N LEU A 28 -6.54 0.19 14.81
CA LEU A 28 -5.99 0.21 13.44
C LEU A 28 -6.38 -1.05 12.66
N LEU A 29 -6.28 -2.25 13.26
CA LEU A 29 -6.62 -3.51 12.61
C LEU A 29 -8.12 -3.62 12.27
N LYS A 30 -9.00 -3.14 13.17
CA LYS A 30 -10.45 -3.07 12.89
C LYS A 30 -10.72 -2.21 11.66
N ARG A 31 -10.17 -0.98 11.62
CA ARG A 31 -10.31 -0.06 10.47
C ARG A 31 -9.74 -0.67 9.18
N LEU A 32 -8.57 -1.28 9.27
CA LEU A 32 -7.96 -1.93 8.11
C LEU A 32 -8.89 -3.01 7.55
N GLY A 33 -9.43 -3.88 8.42
CA GLY A 33 -10.34 -4.94 8.02
C GLY A 33 -11.61 -4.41 7.33
N GLU A 34 -12.25 -3.39 7.89
CA GLU A 34 -13.42 -2.74 7.29
C GLU A 34 -13.09 -2.15 5.91
N ILE A 35 -11.98 -1.41 5.81
CA ILE A 35 -11.60 -0.73 4.56
C ILE A 35 -11.24 -1.71 3.45
N VAL A 36 -10.47 -2.76 3.74
CA VAL A 36 -10.06 -3.72 2.71
C VAL A 36 -11.25 -4.51 2.16
N VAL A 37 -12.23 -4.83 3.01
CA VAL A 37 -13.49 -5.46 2.58
C VAL A 37 -14.30 -4.52 1.70
N ASP A 38 -14.56 -3.28 2.15
CA ASP A 38 -15.32 -2.26 1.41
C ASP A 38 -14.72 -1.97 0.03
N THR A 39 -13.39 -1.93 -0.04
CA THR A 39 -12.67 -1.55 -1.27
C THR A 39 -12.27 -2.75 -2.13
N LYS A 40 -12.65 -3.96 -1.73
CA LYS A 40 -12.19 -5.22 -2.34
C LYS A 40 -10.67 -5.28 -2.52
N THR A 41 -9.94 -4.69 -1.58
CA THR A 41 -8.48 -4.70 -1.54
C THR A 41 -8.02 -5.98 -0.87
N SER A 42 -7.17 -6.78 -1.51
CA SER A 42 -6.57 -7.95 -0.86
C SER A 42 -5.43 -7.54 0.06
N CYS A 43 -5.43 -8.06 1.28
CA CYS A 43 -4.33 -7.87 2.22
C CYS A 43 -3.59 -9.21 2.41
N PHE A 44 -2.34 -9.28 1.96
CA PHE A 44 -1.54 -10.52 2.00
C PHE A 44 -0.64 -10.62 3.22
N ALA A 45 -0.02 -9.51 3.61
CA ALA A 45 0.85 -9.47 4.78
C ALA A 45 0.77 -8.11 5.48
N TRP A 46 1.00 -8.14 6.79
CA TRP A 46 1.06 -6.93 7.61
C TRP A 46 1.83 -7.20 8.90
N ALA A 47 2.43 -6.15 9.45
CA ALA A 47 3.09 -6.17 10.76
C ALA A 47 3.01 -4.79 11.40
N LEU A 48 2.64 -4.75 12.68
CA LEU A 48 2.60 -3.55 13.51
C LEU A 48 3.82 -3.53 14.43
N ILE A 49 4.67 -2.54 14.22
CA ILE A 49 5.85 -2.26 15.04
C ILE A 49 5.56 -0.99 15.84
N PRO A 50 6.09 -0.77 17.05
CA PRO A 50 5.68 0.36 17.89
C PRO A 50 5.68 1.74 17.21
N ASN A 51 6.61 1.99 16.29
CA ASN A 51 6.79 3.29 15.63
C ASN A 51 6.58 3.27 14.11
N HIS A 52 6.19 2.14 13.54
CA HIS A 52 5.89 2.01 12.11
C HIS A 52 5.04 0.77 11.84
N LEU A 53 4.48 0.70 10.64
CA LEU A 53 3.77 -0.48 10.18
C LEU A 53 4.11 -0.80 8.72
N HIS A 54 3.95 -2.05 8.37
CA HIS A 54 4.06 -2.57 7.01
C HIS A 54 2.76 -3.22 6.58
N LEU A 55 2.33 -2.96 5.34
CA LEU A 55 1.19 -3.63 4.71
C LEU A 55 1.58 -4.08 3.31
N LEU A 56 1.12 -5.24 2.90
CA LEU A 56 1.22 -5.72 1.52
C LEU A 56 -0.21 -5.86 0.98
N LEU A 57 -0.58 -4.94 0.10
CA LEU A 57 -1.95 -4.77 -0.38
C LEU A 57 -2.00 -4.86 -1.90
N ARG A 58 -2.98 -5.60 -2.43
CA ARG A 58 -3.34 -5.56 -3.86
C ARG A 58 -4.62 -4.74 -4.00
N THR A 59 -4.57 -3.69 -4.80
CA THR A 59 -5.72 -2.78 -5.01
C THR A 59 -6.90 -3.48 -5.66
N GLY A 60 -8.09 -3.23 -5.13
CA GLY A 60 -9.36 -3.66 -5.70
C GLY A 60 -10.02 -2.54 -6.50
N ILE A 61 -11.25 -2.20 -6.13
CA ILE A 61 -12.06 -1.17 -6.81
C ILE A 61 -11.66 0.27 -6.45
N ALA A 62 -10.89 0.48 -5.38
CA ALA A 62 -10.42 1.79 -4.96
C ALA A 62 -8.90 1.93 -5.13
N PRO A 63 -8.41 3.13 -5.51
CA PRO A 63 -6.97 3.42 -5.54
C PRO A 63 -6.35 3.29 -4.15
N ILE A 64 -5.07 2.88 -4.10
CA ILE A 64 -4.33 2.75 -2.83
C ILE A 64 -4.33 4.05 -2.01
N ALA A 65 -4.32 5.20 -2.68
CA ALA A 65 -4.41 6.51 -2.02
C ALA A 65 -5.71 6.68 -1.20
N THR A 66 -6.84 6.20 -1.71
CA THR A 66 -8.13 6.23 -1.01
C THR A 66 -8.12 5.30 0.20
N VAL A 67 -7.61 4.07 0.04
CA VAL A 67 -7.46 3.10 1.12
C VAL A 67 -6.63 3.68 2.25
N MET A 68 -5.46 4.21 1.93
CA MET A 68 -4.53 4.75 2.92
C MET A 68 -5.01 6.03 3.56
N ARG A 69 -5.65 6.94 2.81
CA ARG A 69 -6.26 8.15 3.38
C ARG A 69 -7.33 7.78 4.43
N ARG A 70 -8.26 6.86 4.09
CA ARG A 70 -9.29 6.40 5.04
C ARG A 70 -8.67 5.82 6.31
N LEU A 71 -7.68 4.93 6.14
CA LEU A 71 -7.01 4.24 7.25
C LEU A 71 -6.26 5.22 8.15
N LEU A 72 -5.35 6.00 7.57
CA LEU A 72 -4.42 6.81 8.36
C LEU A 72 -5.08 8.04 8.98
N THR A 73 -5.98 8.72 8.27
CA THR A 73 -6.71 9.86 8.82
C THR A 73 -7.62 9.40 9.96
N GLY A 74 -8.41 8.35 9.74
CA GLY A 74 -9.30 7.83 10.78
C GLY A 74 -8.55 7.34 12.02
N TYR A 75 -7.41 6.69 11.83
CA TYR A 75 -6.56 6.24 12.93
C TYR A 75 -5.92 7.42 13.69
N ALA A 76 -5.30 8.37 12.97
CA ALA A 76 -4.64 9.53 13.59
C ALA A 76 -5.60 10.37 14.44
N VAL A 77 -6.83 10.61 13.94
CA VAL A 77 -7.86 11.33 14.69
C VAL A 77 -8.20 10.59 16.00
N THR A 78 -8.45 9.29 15.91
CA THR A 78 -8.79 8.48 17.10
C THR A 78 -7.63 8.40 18.09
N PHE A 79 -6.41 8.18 17.60
CA PHE A 79 -5.20 8.14 18.43
C PHE A 79 -4.95 9.48 19.14
N ASN A 80 -4.97 10.59 18.40
CA ASN A 80 -4.75 11.91 18.97
C ASN A 80 -5.81 12.27 20.03
N ARG A 81 -7.10 11.97 19.74
CA ARG A 81 -8.19 12.19 20.71
C ARG A 81 -7.98 11.36 21.98
N ARG A 82 -7.63 10.06 21.84
CA ARG A 82 -7.45 9.15 22.95
C ARG A 82 -6.28 9.54 23.86
N HIS A 83 -5.20 10.02 23.25
CA HIS A 83 -3.95 10.34 23.95
C HIS A 83 -3.75 11.83 24.18
N HIS A 84 -4.81 12.67 24.03
CA HIS A 84 -4.78 14.11 24.20
C HIS A 84 -3.62 14.80 23.48
N ARG A 85 -3.36 14.36 22.21
CA ARG A 85 -2.28 14.87 21.37
C ARG A 85 -2.81 15.80 20.30
N HIS A 86 -1.96 16.74 19.90
CA HIS A 86 -2.18 17.66 18.78
C HIS A 86 -1.10 17.45 17.70
N GLY A 87 -1.42 17.82 16.46
CA GLY A 87 -0.48 17.76 15.34
C GLY A 87 -0.38 16.39 14.66
N HIS A 88 0.64 16.25 13.83
CA HIS A 88 0.81 15.06 13.00
C HIS A 88 1.24 13.84 13.81
N LEU A 89 0.60 12.69 13.53
CA LEU A 89 1.01 11.40 14.09
C LEU A 89 2.11 10.75 13.23
N PHE A 90 2.01 10.89 11.91
CA PHE A 90 2.91 10.26 10.96
C PHE A 90 3.93 11.26 10.41
N GLN A 91 5.14 10.77 10.13
CA GLN A 91 6.28 11.59 9.67
C GLN A 91 6.00 12.30 8.33
N ASN A 92 5.37 11.58 7.40
CA ASN A 92 5.01 12.04 6.05
C ASN A 92 3.75 11.29 5.61
N ARG A 93 3.38 11.46 4.33
CA ARG A 93 2.53 10.48 3.68
C ARG A 93 3.21 9.10 3.78
N TYR A 94 2.43 8.04 3.70
CA TYR A 94 2.97 6.69 3.63
C TYR A 94 3.94 6.53 2.42
N LYS A 95 4.96 5.69 2.57
CA LYS A 95 5.76 5.23 1.43
C LYS A 95 5.01 4.08 0.76
N SER A 96 4.80 4.18 -0.55
CA SER A 96 4.18 3.13 -1.37
C SER A 96 5.18 2.68 -2.42
N ILE A 97 5.48 1.40 -2.44
CA ILE A 97 6.34 0.75 -3.41
C ILE A 97 5.45 -0.15 -4.25
N LEU A 98 5.36 0.13 -5.56
CA LEU A 98 4.68 -0.73 -6.51
C LEU A 98 5.56 -1.95 -6.76
N CYS A 99 5.02 -3.15 -6.57
CA CYS A 99 5.78 -4.39 -6.61
C CYS A 99 5.32 -5.27 -7.77
N GLN A 100 6.29 -5.83 -8.49
CA GLN A 100 6.05 -6.92 -9.44
C GLN A 100 5.74 -8.18 -8.64
N GLU A 101 4.51 -8.67 -8.79
CA GLU A 101 3.97 -9.70 -7.90
C GLU A 101 4.70 -11.03 -8.02
N ASP A 102 4.85 -11.54 -9.24
CA ASP A 102 5.43 -12.87 -9.50
C ASP A 102 6.80 -13.06 -8.86
N LEU A 103 7.60 -12.00 -8.81
CA LEU A 103 8.97 -12.06 -8.31
C LEU A 103 9.08 -11.76 -6.81
N TYR A 104 8.20 -10.89 -6.28
CA TYR A 104 8.44 -10.30 -4.96
C TYR A 104 7.38 -10.61 -3.90
N LEU A 105 6.22 -11.18 -4.28
CA LEU A 105 5.13 -11.45 -3.34
C LEU A 105 5.62 -12.23 -2.12
N MET A 106 6.22 -13.38 -2.34
CA MET A 106 6.61 -14.30 -1.26
C MET A 106 7.76 -13.73 -0.41
N GLU A 107 8.71 -13.06 -1.07
CA GLU A 107 9.81 -12.37 -0.38
C GLU A 107 9.29 -11.25 0.52
N LEU A 108 8.33 -10.45 0.04
CA LEU A 108 7.71 -9.39 0.82
C LEU A 108 6.87 -9.93 1.97
N VAL A 109 6.11 -11.00 1.77
CA VAL A 109 5.38 -11.68 2.84
C VAL A 109 6.35 -12.11 3.93
N ARG A 110 7.44 -12.81 3.59
CA ARG A 110 8.48 -13.24 4.53
C ARG A 110 9.12 -12.05 5.22
N TYR A 111 9.52 -11.05 4.45
CA TYR A 111 10.15 -9.84 4.99
C TYR A 111 9.24 -9.15 6.03
N ILE A 112 7.97 -8.90 5.69
CA ILE A 112 7.03 -8.21 6.55
C ILE A 112 6.74 -9.03 7.81
N HIS A 113 6.56 -10.33 7.68
CA HIS A 113 6.22 -11.19 8.79
C HIS A 113 7.39 -11.43 9.77
N LEU A 114 8.64 -11.28 9.34
CA LEU A 114 9.80 -11.34 10.21
C LEU A 114 10.11 -10.02 10.93
N ASN A 115 9.44 -8.91 10.60
CA ASN A 115 9.72 -7.62 11.25
C ASN A 115 9.54 -7.63 12.78
N PRO A 116 8.50 -8.26 13.37
CA PRO A 116 8.40 -8.32 14.83
C PRO A 116 9.60 -9.03 15.49
N LEU A 117 10.11 -10.10 14.88
CA LEU A 117 11.29 -10.82 15.36
C LEU A 117 12.55 -9.94 15.24
N ARG A 118 12.74 -9.30 14.09
CA ARG A 118 13.87 -8.38 13.83
C ARG A 118 13.84 -7.13 14.72
N ALA A 119 12.66 -6.70 15.13
CA ALA A 119 12.46 -5.58 16.04
C ALA A 119 12.57 -5.97 17.52
N GLY A 120 12.83 -7.25 17.84
CA GLY A 120 12.92 -7.74 19.20
C GLY A 120 11.60 -7.75 19.98
N LEU A 121 10.45 -7.66 19.28
CA LEU A 121 9.11 -7.71 19.92
C LEU A 121 8.73 -9.13 20.32
N VAL A 122 9.28 -10.10 19.66
CA VAL A 122 9.17 -11.53 19.95
C VAL A 122 10.55 -12.15 19.92
N LYS A 123 10.80 -13.12 20.80
CA LYS A 123 12.13 -13.72 20.97
C LYS A 123 12.45 -14.80 19.94
N ASP A 124 11.43 -15.51 19.49
CA ASP A 124 11.55 -16.66 18.62
C ASP A 124 10.32 -16.84 17.71
N LEU A 125 10.42 -17.81 16.81
CA LEU A 125 9.36 -18.11 15.85
C LEU A 125 8.12 -18.71 16.51
N SER A 126 8.25 -19.42 17.61
CA SER A 126 7.11 -20.06 18.30
C SER A 126 6.19 -18.99 18.92
N ILE A 127 6.78 -17.91 19.39
CA ILE A 127 6.05 -16.72 19.86
C ILE A 127 5.47 -15.96 18.68
N LEU A 128 6.23 -15.80 17.57
CA LEU A 128 5.76 -15.15 16.35
C LEU A 128 4.55 -15.88 15.76
N ASP A 129 4.53 -17.23 15.78
CA ASP A 129 3.41 -18.03 15.29
C ASP A 129 2.07 -17.65 15.96
N LYS A 130 2.09 -17.12 17.17
CA LYS A 130 0.90 -16.70 17.94
C LYS A 130 0.78 -15.18 18.10
N TYR A 131 1.75 -14.40 17.60
CA TYR A 131 1.80 -12.96 17.84
C TYR A 131 0.63 -12.24 17.16
N PRO A 132 -0.23 -11.51 17.90
CA PRO A 132 -1.51 -11.01 17.40
C PRO A 132 -1.38 -9.81 16.45
N TYR A 133 -0.22 -9.15 16.42
CA TYR A 133 -0.01 -7.92 15.67
C TYR A 133 0.88 -8.12 14.43
N CYS A 134 0.80 -9.33 13.88
CA CYS A 134 1.45 -9.70 12.62
C CYS A 134 0.57 -10.71 11.85
N GLY A 135 0.48 -10.57 10.54
CA GLY A 135 -0.28 -11.47 9.66
C GLY A 135 0.24 -12.90 9.62
N HIS A 136 1.46 -13.14 10.11
CA HIS A 136 2.03 -14.48 10.24
C HIS A 136 1.15 -15.43 11.05
N SER A 137 0.62 -14.96 12.17
CA SER A 137 -0.24 -15.78 13.04
C SER A 137 -1.53 -16.27 12.36
N ALA A 138 -2.06 -15.47 11.42
CA ALA A 138 -3.23 -15.86 10.63
C ALA A 138 -2.86 -16.92 9.57
N LEU A 139 -1.71 -16.78 8.88
CA LEU A 139 -1.21 -17.80 7.96
C LEU A 139 -0.93 -19.14 8.69
N MET A 140 -0.40 -19.07 9.91
CA MET A 140 -0.21 -20.26 10.76
C MET A 140 -1.52 -20.86 11.31
N GLY A 141 -2.67 -20.17 11.08
CA GLY A 141 -3.98 -20.61 11.56
C GLY A 141 -4.15 -20.51 13.09
N LYS A 142 -3.31 -19.72 13.76
CA LYS A 142 -3.38 -19.50 15.22
C LYS A 142 -4.37 -18.40 15.59
N LEU A 143 -4.57 -17.43 14.71
CA LEU A 143 -5.56 -16.36 14.85
C LEU A 143 -6.40 -16.24 13.58
N LYS A 144 -7.68 -15.90 13.74
CA LYS A 144 -8.57 -15.65 12.61
C LYS A 144 -8.53 -14.17 12.25
N ARG A 145 -8.24 -13.89 10.98
CA ARG A 145 -8.32 -12.55 10.37
C ARG A 145 -9.04 -12.68 9.03
N PRO A 146 -10.39 -12.66 8.99
CA PRO A 146 -11.16 -12.95 7.78
C PRO A 146 -10.85 -12.03 6.60
N TRP A 147 -10.35 -10.83 6.88
CA TRP A 147 -9.97 -9.82 5.88
C TRP A 147 -8.55 -10.00 5.31
N GLN A 148 -7.73 -10.90 5.89
CA GLN A 148 -6.42 -11.25 5.33
C GLN A 148 -6.58 -12.43 4.37
N ASP A 149 -6.12 -12.26 3.13
CA ASP A 149 -6.15 -13.32 2.12
C ASP A 149 -5.04 -14.35 2.36
N THR A 150 -5.30 -15.22 3.34
CA THR A 150 -4.36 -16.29 3.72
C THR A 150 -4.34 -17.41 2.70
N ASN A 151 -5.47 -17.68 2.01
CA ASN A 151 -5.58 -18.75 1.05
C ASN A 151 -4.70 -18.48 -0.16
N TYR A 152 -4.73 -17.28 -0.70
CA TYR A 152 -3.89 -16.88 -1.83
C TYR A 152 -2.40 -17.12 -1.55
N ILE A 153 -1.92 -16.80 -0.36
CA ILE A 153 -0.52 -17.02 0.00
C ILE A 153 -0.21 -18.50 0.22
N LEU A 154 -1.09 -19.23 0.89
CA LEU A 154 -0.85 -20.65 1.20
C LEU A 154 -0.89 -21.54 -0.03
N GLN A 155 -1.68 -21.22 -1.05
CA GLN A 155 -1.75 -21.94 -2.31
C GLN A 155 -0.40 -22.01 -3.05
N HIS A 156 0.48 -21.01 -2.86
CA HIS A 156 1.84 -21.04 -3.43
C HIS A 156 2.73 -22.15 -2.82
N TYR A 157 2.32 -22.74 -1.71
CA TYR A 157 3.10 -23.80 -1.06
C TYR A 157 2.51 -25.20 -1.24
N SER A 158 1.18 -25.35 -1.27
CA SER A 158 0.48 -26.60 -1.48
C SER A 158 -1.04 -26.39 -1.50
N GLU A 159 -1.78 -27.28 -2.12
CA GLU A 159 -3.25 -27.32 -2.06
C GLU A 159 -3.77 -27.66 -0.64
N GLY A 160 -3.10 -28.56 0.06
CA GLY A 160 -3.48 -28.95 1.41
C GLY A 160 -3.01 -27.94 2.47
N GLN A 161 -3.93 -27.33 3.20
CA GLN A 161 -3.63 -26.26 4.16
C GLN A 161 -2.56 -26.62 5.20
N SER A 162 -2.58 -27.85 5.75
CA SER A 162 -1.60 -28.28 6.76
C SER A 162 -0.19 -28.37 6.19
N ILE A 163 -0.07 -28.90 4.96
CA ILE A 163 1.20 -28.99 4.25
C ILE A 163 1.68 -27.58 3.86
N ALA A 164 0.77 -26.73 3.36
CA ALA A 164 1.07 -25.36 2.98
C ALA A 164 1.63 -24.56 4.18
N ARG A 165 1.00 -24.64 5.34
CA ARG A 165 1.47 -23.97 6.58
C ARG A 165 2.84 -24.46 7.02
N ARG A 166 3.10 -25.77 6.95
CA ARG A 166 4.41 -26.33 7.27
C ARG A 166 5.49 -25.83 6.32
N ARG A 167 5.22 -25.83 5.00
CA ARG A 167 6.15 -25.33 3.98
C ARG A 167 6.39 -23.82 4.11
N TYR A 168 5.32 -23.06 4.32
CA TYR A 168 5.40 -21.62 4.59
C TYR A 168 6.27 -21.34 5.83
N ARG A 169 6.04 -22.07 6.95
CA ARG A 169 6.85 -21.90 8.15
C ARG A 169 8.33 -22.23 7.90
N ALA A 170 8.62 -23.28 7.17
CA ALA A 170 10.00 -23.60 6.74
C ALA A 170 10.64 -22.49 5.91
N TYR A 171 9.85 -21.84 5.03
CA TYR A 171 10.30 -20.69 4.25
C TYR A 171 10.60 -19.45 5.13
N ILE A 172 9.78 -19.19 6.14
CA ILE A 172 10.03 -18.13 7.13
C ILE A 172 11.34 -18.38 7.89
N ILE A 173 11.58 -19.62 8.35
CA ILE A 173 12.82 -20.01 9.06
C ILE A 173 14.06 -19.64 8.24
N LYS A 174 14.09 -19.96 6.95
CA LYS A 174 15.21 -19.64 6.07
C LYS A 174 15.53 -18.15 6.00
N GLY A 175 14.52 -17.28 6.19
CA GLY A 175 14.68 -15.82 6.14
C GLY A 175 15.14 -15.19 7.45
N ILE A 176 15.21 -15.92 8.56
CA ILE A 176 15.61 -15.35 9.87
C ILE A 176 17.03 -14.80 9.79
N ASN A 177 17.94 -15.56 9.20
CA ASN A 177 19.36 -15.22 9.10
C ASN A 177 19.70 -14.25 7.97
N GLU A 178 18.74 -13.88 7.10
CA GLU A 178 19.00 -12.94 5.99
C GLU A 178 19.18 -11.48 6.43
N GLY A 179 18.95 -11.18 7.70
CA GLY A 179 19.17 -9.85 8.27
C GLY A 179 18.25 -8.77 7.66
N ARG A 180 18.76 -7.54 7.60
CA ARG A 180 18.05 -6.41 7.00
C ARG A 180 18.08 -6.51 5.48
N ARG A 181 16.92 -6.28 4.85
CA ARG A 181 16.73 -6.31 3.39
C ARG A 181 16.36 -4.89 2.89
N PRO A 182 17.34 -3.97 2.78
CA PRO A 182 17.09 -2.61 2.28
C PRO A 182 16.61 -2.60 0.82
N ASP A 183 16.99 -3.62 0.06
CA ASP A 183 16.53 -3.89 -1.29
C ASP A 183 15.00 -4.01 -1.41
N LEU A 184 14.30 -4.46 -0.39
CA LEU A 184 12.84 -4.56 -0.36
C LEU A 184 12.13 -3.27 0.13
N MET A 185 12.90 -2.25 0.57
CA MET A 185 12.37 -1.02 1.17
C MET A 185 12.57 0.26 0.37
N GLY A 186 13.31 0.24 -0.70
CA GLY A 186 13.65 1.41 -1.50
C GLY A 186 15.08 1.32 -2.07
N GLY A 187 15.37 1.97 -3.21
CA GLY A 187 16.69 1.92 -3.85
C GLY A 187 16.67 1.19 -5.19
N GLY A 188 15.86 1.70 -6.13
CA GLY A 188 15.54 1.08 -7.41
C GLY A 188 16.70 0.52 -8.21
N LEU A 189 17.84 1.23 -8.30
CA LEU A 189 18.99 0.81 -9.11
C LEU A 189 19.65 -0.47 -8.56
N ILE A 190 19.77 -0.58 -7.24
CA ILE A 190 20.42 -1.72 -6.59
C ILE A 190 19.62 -3.01 -6.77
N ARG A 191 18.31 -2.89 -6.87
CA ARG A 191 17.38 -4.02 -7.00
C ARG A 191 17.32 -4.57 -8.41
N SER A 192 17.14 -3.68 -9.38
CA SER A 192 17.07 -4.05 -10.80
C SER A 192 18.36 -4.71 -11.29
N ALA A 193 19.48 -4.46 -10.61
CA ALA A 193 20.78 -5.00 -10.97
C ALA A 193 21.21 -6.25 -10.19
N GLY A 194 20.41 -6.73 -9.21
CA GLY A 194 20.78 -7.89 -8.40
C GLY A 194 21.78 -7.61 -7.26
N GLY A 195 21.92 -6.33 -6.84
CA GLY A 195 22.75 -5.93 -5.71
C GLY A 195 23.87 -4.95 -6.08
N TRP A 196 24.59 -4.47 -5.06
CA TRP A 196 25.66 -3.46 -5.24
C TRP A 196 26.82 -3.92 -6.13
N SER A 197 27.19 -5.19 -6.10
CA SER A 197 28.24 -5.77 -6.95
C SER A 197 27.85 -5.70 -8.42
N ALA A 198 26.62 -6.09 -8.74
CA ALA A 198 26.10 -6.03 -10.11
C ALA A 198 25.91 -4.57 -10.59
N VAL A 199 25.50 -3.64 -9.72
CA VAL A 199 25.45 -2.20 -10.05
C VAL A 199 26.85 -1.66 -10.43
N LYS A 200 27.90 -2.04 -9.70
CA LYS A 200 29.26 -1.62 -10.02
C LYS A 200 29.73 -2.18 -11.37
N THR A 201 29.39 -3.42 -11.68
CA THR A 201 29.72 -4.07 -12.95
C THR A 201 28.99 -3.40 -14.12
N LEU A 202 27.68 -3.17 -13.99
CA LEU A 202 26.85 -2.51 -14.99
C LEU A 202 27.25 -1.05 -15.25
N ARG A 203 27.68 -0.32 -14.20
CA ARG A 203 28.25 1.04 -14.38
C ARG A 203 29.54 1.01 -15.18
N LYS A 204 30.39 -0.01 -15.01
CA LYS A 204 31.63 -0.18 -15.78
C LYS A 204 31.35 -0.53 -17.25
N SER A 205 30.27 -1.26 -17.53
CA SER A 205 29.86 -1.62 -18.90
C SER A 205 29.05 -0.54 -19.64
N GLY A 206 28.80 0.62 -19.02
CA GLY A 206 28.03 1.70 -19.62
C GLY A 206 26.51 1.44 -19.75
N THR A 207 26.02 0.32 -19.23
CA THR A 207 24.61 -0.06 -19.33
C THR A 207 23.76 0.76 -18.35
N ARG A 208 22.91 1.65 -18.88
CA ARG A 208 21.93 2.42 -18.10
C ARG A 208 20.70 1.56 -17.86
N MET A 209 20.53 1.05 -16.64
CA MET A 209 19.25 0.47 -16.22
C MET A 209 18.33 1.56 -15.65
N LYS A 210 17.09 1.60 -16.13
CA LYS A 210 16.07 2.46 -15.54
C LYS A 210 15.63 1.86 -14.21
N ALA A 211 15.64 2.69 -13.17
CA ALA A 211 15.25 2.28 -11.83
C ALA A 211 14.52 3.43 -11.14
N ASP A 212 13.43 3.12 -10.44
CA ASP A 212 12.69 4.06 -9.59
C ASP A 212 12.61 3.47 -8.18
N GLU A 213 12.89 4.27 -7.16
CA GLU A 213 12.83 3.81 -5.76
C GLU A 213 11.40 3.46 -5.30
N ARG A 214 10.39 3.86 -6.06
CA ARG A 214 8.98 3.57 -5.82
C ARG A 214 8.49 2.30 -6.50
N ILE A 215 9.34 1.65 -7.32
CA ILE A 215 8.99 0.46 -8.09
C ILE A 215 9.96 -0.67 -7.74
N LEU A 216 9.42 -1.83 -7.40
CA LEU A 216 10.15 -3.06 -7.12
C LEU A 216 9.82 -4.09 -8.22
N GLY A 217 10.69 -4.24 -9.19
CA GLY A 217 10.49 -5.10 -10.36
C GLY A 217 11.74 -5.26 -11.19
N GLY A 218 11.69 -6.15 -12.16
CA GLY A 218 12.69 -6.27 -13.21
C GLY A 218 12.73 -5.03 -14.11
N GLY A 219 13.79 -4.86 -14.92
CA GLY A 219 13.97 -3.71 -15.80
C GLY A 219 12.77 -3.44 -16.70
N ASP A 220 12.25 -4.47 -17.36
CA ASP A 220 11.09 -4.37 -18.26
C ASP A 220 9.82 -3.93 -17.53
N PHE A 221 9.59 -4.44 -16.32
CA PHE A 221 8.47 -4.02 -15.49
C PHE A 221 8.57 -2.54 -15.12
N VAL A 222 9.75 -2.08 -14.71
CA VAL A 222 10.00 -0.66 -14.39
C VAL A 222 9.78 0.21 -15.62
N GLU A 223 10.28 -0.20 -16.79
CA GLU A 223 10.10 0.55 -18.05
C GLU A 223 8.63 0.65 -18.44
N ASN A 224 7.90 -0.45 -18.39
CA ASN A 224 6.47 -0.47 -18.72
C ASN A 224 5.66 0.45 -17.80
N VAL A 225 5.90 0.38 -16.47
CA VAL A 225 5.22 1.26 -15.50
C VAL A 225 5.55 2.73 -15.75
N LEU A 226 6.80 3.07 -16.06
CA LEU A 226 7.20 4.45 -16.35
C LEU A 226 6.63 4.93 -17.68
N LYS A 227 6.58 4.07 -18.70
CA LYS A 227 5.95 4.36 -20.00
C LYS A 227 4.46 4.65 -19.84
N ASP A 228 3.71 3.76 -19.16
CA ASP A 228 2.29 3.96 -18.88
C ASP A 228 2.02 5.26 -18.11
N ALA A 229 2.88 5.59 -17.13
CA ALA A 229 2.77 6.84 -16.39
C ALA A 229 3.00 8.05 -17.29
N LYS A 230 3.99 8.00 -18.18
CA LYS A 230 4.27 9.07 -19.16
C LYS A 230 3.13 9.25 -20.14
N GLU A 231 2.63 8.17 -20.74
CA GLU A 231 1.51 8.21 -21.68
C GLU A 231 0.26 8.81 -21.04
N ARG A 232 -0.02 8.48 -19.76
CA ARG A 232 -1.12 9.08 -19.01
C ARG A 232 -0.93 10.57 -18.80
N MET A 233 0.27 11.02 -18.43
CA MET A 233 0.58 12.44 -18.26
C MET A 233 0.44 13.20 -19.59
N GLU A 234 0.95 12.64 -20.69
CA GLU A 234 0.83 13.24 -22.03
C GLU A 234 -0.63 13.33 -22.47
N ARG A 235 -1.44 12.30 -22.21
CA ARG A 235 -2.88 12.31 -22.49
C ARG A 235 -3.58 13.42 -21.71
N GLN A 236 -3.31 13.53 -20.41
CA GLN A 236 -3.87 14.59 -19.57
C GLN A 236 -3.45 15.98 -20.05
N TYR A 237 -2.19 16.14 -20.42
CA TYR A 237 -1.68 17.40 -20.99
C TYR A 237 -2.40 17.76 -22.30
N ARG A 238 -2.52 16.80 -23.24
CA ARG A 238 -3.23 17.01 -24.51
C ARG A 238 -4.71 17.35 -24.29
N THR A 239 -5.36 16.72 -23.33
CA THR A 239 -6.76 17.00 -22.98
C THR A 239 -6.92 18.44 -22.51
N ARG A 240 -6.04 18.90 -21.60
CA ARG A 240 -6.04 20.30 -21.14
C ARG A 240 -5.72 21.29 -22.28
N ALA A 241 -4.74 20.99 -23.12
CA ALA A 241 -4.36 21.82 -24.25
C ALA A 241 -5.49 22.02 -25.28
N LYS A 242 -6.47 21.12 -25.33
CA LYS A 242 -7.70 21.24 -26.12
C LYS A 242 -8.79 22.10 -25.45
N GLY A 243 -8.49 22.74 -24.32
CA GLY A 243 -9.44 23.58 -23.59
C GLY A 243 -10.38 22.81 -22.63
N TYR A 244 -10.15 21.51 -22.41
CA TYR A 244 -10.91 20.75 -21.42
C TYR A 244 -10.36 21.01 -20.03
N ASP A 245 -10.76 22.13 -19.44
CA ASP A 245 -10.38 22.56 -18.11
C ASP A 245 -11.45 22.23 -17.04
N PHE A 246 -11.28 22.80 -15.85
CA PHE A 246 -12.22 22.57 -14.75
C PHE A 246 -13.60 23.17 -15.03
N ASP A 247 -13.64 24.36 -15.63
CA ASP A 247 -14.90 25.05 -15.93
C ASP A 247 -15.68 24.31 -17.01
N TRP A 248 -15.00 23.81 -18.02
CA TRP A 248 -15.61 22.91 -19.00
C TRP A 248 -16.18 21.66 -18.31
N LEU A 249 -15.45 21.04 -17.37
CA LEU A 249 -15.92 19.86 -16.67
C LEU A 249 -17.15 20.16 -15.80
N VAL A 250 -17.21 21.33 -15.16
CA VAL A 250 -18.38 21.78 -14.40
C VAL A 250 -19.60 21.86 -15.32
N GLN A 251 -19.45 22.43 -16.51
CA GLN A 251 -20.53 22.51 -17.51
C GLN A 251 -21.02 21.11 -17.93
N GLN A 252 -20.09 20.18 -18.19
CA GLN A 252 -20.45 18.81 -18.58
C GLN A 252 -21.20 18.08 -17.45
N VAL A 253 -20.75 18.22 -16.20
CA VAL A 253 -21.44 17.62 -15.04
C VAL A 253 -22.83 18.25 -14.82
N ALA A 254 -22.92 19.56 -14.99
CA ALA A 254 -24.19 20.30 -14.91
C ALA A 254 -25.18 19.77 -15.96
N TRP A 255 -24.75 19.67 -17.21
CA TRP A 255 -25.55 19.12 -18.29
C TRP A 255 -25.97 17.66 -18.03
N LEU A 256 -25.03 16.80 -17.63
CA LEU A 256 -25.30 15.38 -17.40
C LEU A 256 -26.32 15.13 -16.26
N LEU A 257 -26.32 16.00 -15.24
CA LEU A 257 -27.19 15.86 -14.07
C LEU A 257 -28.40 16.79 -14.11
N GLU A 258 -28.62 17.52 -15.22
CA GLU A 258 -29.69 18.49 -15.38
C GLU A 258 -29.72 19.51 -14.24
N MET A 259 -28.56 20.09 -13.94
CA MET A 259 -28.34 21.06 -12.85
C MET A 259 -27.78 22.37 -13.41
N GLU A 260 -27.98 23.46 -12.70
CA GLU A 260 -27.27 24.70 -12.97
C GLU A 260 -25.78 24.56 -12.58
N PRO A 261 -24.82 25.09 -13.36
CA PRO A 261 -23.38 25.00 -13.07
C PRO A 261 -23.00 25.47 -11.67
N ARG A 262 -23.67 26.52 -11.14
CA ARG A 262 -23.47 27.03 -9.78
C ARG A 262 -23.85 25.99 -8.71
N ASP A 263 -24.86 25.15 -8.96
CA ASP A 263 -25.34 24.17 -8.02
C ASP A 263 -24.43 22.93 -7.95
N VAL A 264 -23.69 22.65 -9.03
CA VAL A 264 -22.66 21.60 -9.06
C VAL A 264 -21.56 21.87 -8.04
N LEU A 265 -21.20 23.15 -7.84
CA LEU A 265 -20.17 23.59 -6.89
C LEU A 265 -20.75 23.92 -5.50
N ALA A 266 -22.05 23.91 -5.34
CA ALA A 266 -22.70 24.33 -4.09
C ALA A 266 -22.26 23.45 -2.90
N ARG A 267 -22.17 24.09 -1.73
CA ARG A 267 -21.94 23.39 -0.45
C ARG A 267 -23.24 22.73 0.01
N GLY A 268 -23.15 21.55 0.59
CA GLY A 268 -24.33 20.87 1.14
C GLY A 268 -24.24 19.36 1.06
N LYS A 269 -25.26 18.68 1.60
CA LYS A 269 -25.37 17.22 1.65
C LYS A 269 -26.51 16.69 0.77
N PHE A 270 -27.12 17.53 -0.06
CA PHE A 270 -28.16 17.08 -1.00
C PHE A 270 -27.58 16.02 -1.95
N LYS A 271 -28.35 14.95 -2.12
CA LYS A 271 -27.90 13.75 -2.86
C LYS A 271 -27.36 14.07 -4.25
N GLN A 272 -28.02 14.97 -4.98
CA GLN A 272 -27.64 15.37 -6.32
C GLN A 272 -26.35 16.18 -6.34
N THR A 273 -26.19 17.17 -5.45
CA THR A 273 -24.96 17.95 -5.30
C THR A 273 -23.77 17.09 -4.87
N VAL A 274 -23.98 16.09 -4.00
CA VAL A 274 -22.92 15.14 -3.61
C VAL A 274 -22.53 14.28 -4.79
N LYS A 275 -23.47 13.82 -5.63
CA LYS A 275 -23.21 13.08 -6.85
C LYS A 275 -22.41 13.92 -7.86
N ALA A 276 -22.80 15.18 -8.06
CA ALA A 276 -22.11 16.12 -8.96
C ALA A 276 -20.65 16.33 -8.53
N ARG A 277 -20.39 16.64 -7.26
CA ARG A 277 -19.03 16.79 -6.74
C ARG A 277 -18.21 15.51 -6.83
N SER A 278 -18.83 14.35 -6.64
CA SER A 278 -18.13 13.06 -6.80
C SER A 278 -17.67 12.84 -8.25
N LEU A 279 -18.51 13.19 -9.23
CA LEU A 279 -18.15 13.14 -10.66
C LEU A 279 -17.06 14.15 -11.01
N LEU A 280 -17.16 15.40 -10.52
CA LEU A 280 -16.12 16.40 -10.71
C LEU A 280 -14.77 15.93 -10.17
N CYS A 281 -14.75 15.44 -8.92
CA CYS A 281 -13.51 14.91 -8.32
C CYS A 281 -12.96 13.72 -9.10
N TYR A 282 -13.83 12.81 -9.54
CA TYR A 282 -13.41 11.63 -10.26
C TYR A 282 -12.78 11.99 -11.63
N TRP A 283 -13.50 12.75 -12.45
CA TRP A 283 -13.01 13.10 -13.79
C TRP A 283 -11.91 14.15 -13.76
N GLY A 284 -11.99 15.13 -12.85
CA GLY A 284 -10.94 16.12 -12.66
C GLY A 284 -9.60 15.47 -12.30
N ALA A 285 -9.60 14.54 -11.37
CA ALA A 285 -8.38 13.82 -10.99
C ALA A 285 -7.90 12.83 -12.07
N ARG A 286 -8.83 12.09 -12.70
CA ARG A 286 -8.48 11.00 -13.60
C ARG A 286 -8.14 11.48 -15.02
N GLU A 287 -8.98 12.36 -15.59
CA GLU A 287 -8.86 12.77 -16.98
C GLU A 287 -8.10 14.08 -17.14
N LEU A 288 -8.25 15.00 -16.18
CA LEU A 288 -7.58 16.29 -16.23
C LEU A 288 -6.33 16.35 -15.29
N GLY A 289 -6.08 15.33 -14.47
CA GLY A 289 -4.93 15.30 -13.56
C GLY A 289 -4.95 16.43 -12.52
N MET A 290 -6.13 16.88 -12.09
CA MET A 290 -6.30 17.87 -11.03
C MET A 290 -6.15 17.23 -9.65
N THR A 291 -5.61 17.95 -8.67
CA THR A 291 -5.39 17.48 -7.30
C THR A 291 -6.32 18.18 -6.32
#